data_d48ac67e6b5ef1699c26069429e0c654
#
_entry.id   d48ac67e6b5ef1699c26069429e0c654
#
_cell.length_a   1.000
_cell.length_b   1.000
_cell.length_c   1.000
_cell.angle_alpha   90.00
_cell.angle_beta   90.00
_cell.angle_gamma   90.00
#
_symmetry.space_group_name_H-M   'P 1'
#
loop_
_entity.id
_entity.type
_entity.pdbx_description
1 polymer ?
#
loop_
_entity_poly.entity_id
_entity_poly.type
_entity_poly.pdbx_seq_one_letter_code
_entity_poly.pdbx_strand_id
1 'polypeptide(L)'
;MVTATPAAAIAESIQTAWGTFLERGTRPQTAHASIYASAWRTCDRRMALELTTPEQLPPASTELLAKFRRGDDRERDLLADLTKIGRDAEPSFKVIGQQERFVLRDRKGRPAIVGKVDARLEIAGQRPPLEVKAWSPLLVDRIDRFSDLFEQPWTMGGAHQLLAYLFGAAEPYGFLLLDRSGLPKIVPVELGDPANLDRMEAFLTKAERVLDSVDAGVLPPYLADEPDECLRCPWFGHVCNPPIDSPDQAAILADPELEAALERREALKAAGTEYRELDDDVKKRLRGVVNGVAGKFAIKGRWGKQSRLELPPLLKAQYTKTDPKGRFTLEITKLS
;
A
#
# COMPACT_ATOMS: atom_id res chain seq x y z
N MET A 1 7.62 7.81 40.47
CA MET A 1 6.47 7.88 39.56
C MET A 1 6.46 9.28 38.97
N VAL A 2 6.69 9.40 37.66
CA VAL A 2 6.55 10.70 36.98
C VAL A 2 5.05 10.87 36.73
N THR A 3 4.41 11.78 37.46
CA THR A 3 3.00 12.12 37.18
C THR A 3 2.92 12.78 35.81
N ALA A 4 2.09 12.22 34.94
CA ALA A 4 1.85 12.80 33.62
C ALA A 4 1.38 14.25 33.77
N THR A 5 1.89 15.14 32.94
CA THR A 5 1.40 16.52 32.91
C THR A 5 -0.05 16.58 32.45
N PRO A 6 -0.87 17.55 32.85
CA PRO A 6 -2.25 17.66 32.36
C PRO A 6 -2.37 17.63 30.84
N ALA A 7 -1.41 18.23 30.14
CA ALA A 7 -1.36 18.18 28.66
C ALA A 7 -1.16 16.77 28.10
N ALA A 8 -0.32 15.94 28.73
CA ALA A 8 -0.09 14.56 28.31
C ALA A 8 -1.36 13.71 28.51
N ALA A 9 -2.05 13.86 29.62
CA ALA A 9 -3.31 13.16 29.90
C ALA A 9 -4.42 13.56 28.91
N ILE A 10 -4.51 14.84 28.54
CA ILE A 10 -5.45 15.33 27.52
C ILE A 10 -5.12 14.73 26.14
N ALA A 11 -3.84 14.72 25.75
CA ALA A 11 -3.41 14.16 24.48
C ALA A 11 -3.76 12.66 24.37
N GLU A 12 -3.52 11.89 25.43
CA GLU A 12 -3.89 10.47 25.50
C GLU A 12 -5.40 10.26 25.40
N SER A 13 -6.19 11.10 26.08
CA SER A 13 -7.66 11.09 26.00
C SER A 13 -8.15 11.36 24.58
N ILE A 14 -7.58 12.35 23.88
CA ILE A 14 -7.91 12.65 22.48
C ILE A 14 -7.57 11.47 21.57
N GLN A 15 -6.40 10.86 21.74
CA GLN A 15 -5.96 9.73 20.93
C GLN A 15 -6.85 8.49 21.16
N THR A 16 -7.23 8.22 22.38
CA THR A 16 -8.17 7.14 22.73
C THR A 16 -9.56 7.39 22.12
N ALA A 17 -10.06 8.63 22.23
CA ALA A 17 -11.34 9.00 21.61
C ALA A 17 -11.31 8.87 20.09
N TRP A 18 -10.19 9.18 19.47
CA TRP A 18 -10.01 9.01 18.02
C TRP A 18 -10.03 7.53 17.64
N GLY A 19 -9.33 6.66 18.37
CA GLY A 19 -9.36 5.22 18.18
C GLY A 19 -10.80 4.66 18.26
N THR A 20 -11.52 5.00 19.33
CA THR A 20 -12.92 4.60 19.51
C THR A 20 -13.84 5.10 18.39
N PHE A 21 -13.61 6.29 17.88
CA PHE A 21 -14.35 6.84 16.75
C PHE A 21 -14.13 6.02 15.47
N LEU A 22 -12.90 5.60 15.17
CA LEU A 22 -12.59 4.76 14.03
C LEU A 22 -13.24 3.37 14.16
N GLU A 23 -13.17 2.76 15.34
CA GLU A 23 -13.76 1.46 15.62
C GLU A 23 -15.29 1.44 15.47
N ARG A 24 -15.97 2.50 15.89
CA ARG A 24 -17.43 2.64 15.70
C ARG A 24 -17.88 2.67 14.25
N GLY A 25 -16.99 3.05 13.34
CA GLY A 25 -17.24 3.06 11.89
C GLY A 25 -17.13 1.67 11.26
N THR A 26 -16.61 0.67 11.98
CA THR A 26 -16.46 -0.69 11.45
C THR A 26 -17.80 -1.40 11.43
N ARG A 27 -18.06 -2.11 10.32
CA ARG A 27 -19.21 -3.00 10.22
C ARG A 27 -18.78 -4.42 10.60
N PRO A 28 -19.63 -5.19 11.30
CA PRO A 28 -19.38 -6.60 11.50
C PRO A 28 -19.14 -7.30 10.15
N GLN A 29 -18.15 -8.15 10.11
CA GLN A 29 -17.94 -8.99 8.92
C GLN A 29 -19.05 -10.04 8.89
N THR A 30 -19.76 -10.11 7.77
CA THR A 30 -20.84 -11.08 7.55
C THR A 30 -20.46 -11.96 6.37
N ALA A 31 -20.83 -13.22 6.44
CA ALA A 31 -20.66 -14.15 5.34
C ALA A 31 -21.35 -13.60 4.07
N HIS A 32 -20.69 -13.74 2.95
CA HIS A 32 -21.20 -13.38 1.64
C HIS A 32 -21.04 -14.55 0.67
N ALA A 33 -21.86 -14.59 -0.36
CA ALA A 33 -21.92 -15.74 -1.28
C ALA A 33 -20.97 -15.60 -2.50
N SER A 34 -20.15 -14.56 -2.56
CA SER A 34 -19.36 -14.24 -3.75
C SER A 34 -18.01 -13.63 -3.35
N ILE A 35 -17.01 -13.79 -4.20
CA ILE A 35 -15.67 -13.25 -4.00
C ILE A 35 -15.65 -11.77 -4.40
N TYR A 36 -15.02 -10.93 -3.60
CA TYR A 36 -14.82 -9.54 -3.97
C TYR A 36 -13.78 -9.37 -5.08
N ALA A 37 -14.03 -8.45 -6.00
CA ALA A 37 -13.12 -8.15 -7.11
C ALA A 37 -11.70 -7.74 -6.64
N SER A 38 -11.60 -7.11 -5.48
CA SER A 38 -10.33 -6.75 -4.83
C SER A 38 -9.56 -7.94 -4.25
N ALA A 39 -10.19 -9.13 -4.13
CA ALA A 39 -9.59 -10.30 -3.50
C ALA A 39 -8.75 -11.16 -4.47
N TRP A 40 -8.54 -10.76 -5.70
CA TRP A 40 -7.80 -11.54 -6.72
C TRP A 40 -6.50 -12.17 -6.20
N ARG A 41 -5.67 -11.38 -5.53
CA ARG A 41 -4.38 -11.82 -5.02
C ARG A 41 -4.47 -12.67 -3.75
N THR A 42 -5.60 -12.64 -3.10
CA THR A 42 -5.85 -13.41 -1.87
C THR A 42 -5.77 -14.90 -2.17
N CYS A 43 -5.12 -15.69 -1.31
CA CYS A 43 -5.05 -17.14 -1.51
C CYS A 43 -6.44 -17.77 -1.47
N ASP A 44 -6.63 -18.90 -2.16
CA ASP A 44 -7.91 -19.60 -2.27
C ASP A 44 -8.50 -19.96 -0.90
N ARG A 45 -7.65 -20.40 0.03
CA ARG A 45 -8.07 -20.76 1.40
C ARG A 45 -8.58 -19.56 2.17
N ARG A 46 -7.93 -18.40 2.05
CA ARG A 46 -8.41 -17.17 2.66
C ARG A 46 -9.74 -16.75 2.07
N MET A 47 -9.91 -16.79 0.76
CA MET A 47 -11.20 -16.50 0.11
C MET A 47 -12.32 -17.41 0.63
N ALA A 48 -12.04 -18.72 0.78
CA ALA A 48 -13.00 -19.65 1.33
C ALA A 48 -13.36 -19.33 2.79
N LEU A 49 -12.39 -18.96 3.63
CA LEU A 49 -12.63 -18.54 5.02
C LEU A 49 -13.46 -17.25 5.10
N GLU A 50 -13.20 -16.27 4.24
CA GLU A 50 -13.98 -15.03 4.14
C GLU A 50 -15.44 -15.29 3.74
N LEU A 51 -15.70 -16.36 2.96
CA LEU A 51 -17.05 -16.78 2.57
C LEU A 51 -17.77 -17.58 3.67
N THR A 52 -17.05 -18.38 4.44
CA THR A 52 -17.65 -19.40 5.33
C THR A 52 -17.65 -19.01 6.81
N THR A 53 -16.60 -18.31 7.26
CA THR A 53 -16.37 -18.02 8.69
C THR A 53 -15.85 -16.61 8.95
N PRO A 54 -16.38 -15.56 8.28
CA PRO A 54 -15.84 -14.19 8.38
C PRO A 54 -15.83 -13.63 9.80
N GLU A 55 -16.71 -14.11 10.67
CA GLU A 55 -16.77 -13.72 12.07
C GLU A 55 -15.55 -14.14 12.90
N GLN A 56 -14.76 -15.07 12.40
CA GLN A 56 -13.51 -15.52 13.04
C GLN A 56 -12.29 -14.66 12.64
N LEU A 57 -12.49 -13.72 11.72
CA LEU A 57 -11.41 -12.78 11.35
C LEU A 57 -11.15 -11.81 12.50
N PRO A 58 -9.90 -11.65 12.95
CA PRO A 58 -9.56 -10.63 13.93
C PRO A 58 -9.99 -9.22 13.50
N PRO A 59 -10.41 -8.37 14.44
CA PRO A 59 -10.75 -7.00 14.12
C PRO A 59 -9.51 -6.25 13.55
N ALA A 60 -9.75 -5.36 12.59
CA ALA A 60 -8.70 -4.53 12.04
C ALA A 60 -8.11 -3.61 13.11
N SER A 61 -6.79 -3.39 13.07
CA SER A 61 -6.15 -2.44 13.99
C SER A 61 -6.62 -1.01 13.73
N THR A 62 -6.50 -0.16 14.74
CA THR A 62 -6.85 1.27 14.64
C THR A 62 -6.07 1.98 13.53
N GLU A 63 -4.80 1.60 13.34
CA GLU A 63 -3.94 2.13 12.27
C GLU A 63 -4.47 1.73 10.89
N LEU A 64 -4.89 0.48 10.73
CA LEU A 64 -5.46 -0.02 9.49
C LEU A 64 -6.80 0.68 9.17
N LEU A 65 -7.64 0.87 10.18
CA LEU A 65 -8.90 1.62 10.05
C LEU A 65 -8.65 3.07 9.65
N ALA A 66 -7.63 3.71 10.20
CA ALA A 66 -7.22 5.05 9.81
C ALA A 66 -6.74 5.13 8.34
N LYS A 67 -6.02 4.10 7.87
CA LYS A 67 -5.61 3.99 6.45
C LYS A 67 -6.83 3.85 5.53
N PHE A 68 -7.78 2.98 5.85
CA PHE A 68 -9.01 2.83 5.07
C PHE A 68 -9.80 4.14 4.97
N ARG A 69 -10.02 4.80 6.12
CA ARG A 69 -10.71 6.09 6.13
C ARG A 69 -10.02 7.14 5.25
N ARG A 70 -8.69 7.22 5.32
CA ARG A 70 -7.93 8.14 4.46
C ARG A 70 -8.14 7.84 2.98
N GLY A 71 -8.18 6.55 2.61
CA GLY A 71 -8.48 6.11 1.25
C GLY A 71 -9.86 6.61 0.79
N ASP A 72 -10.89 6.37 1.61
CA ASP A 72 -12.28 6.78 1.31
C ASP A 72 -12.42 8.32 1.20
N ASP A 73 -11.73 9.06 2.07
CA ASP A 73 -11.76 10.54 2.03
C ASP A 73 -11.07 11.06 0.75
N ARG A 74 -9.93 10.47 0.36
CA ARG A 74 -9.23 10.85 -0.88
C ARG A 74 -9.99 10.48 -2.14
N GLU A 75 -10.61 9.30 -2.18
CA GLU A 75 -11.49 8.90 -3.30
C GLU A 75 -12.60 9.95 -3.50
N ARG A 76 -13.29 10.31 -2.41
CA ARG A 76 -14.36 11.32 -2.44
C ARG A 76 -13.87 12.68 -2.96
N ASP A 77 -12.72 13.14 -2.48
CA ASP A 77 -12.12 14.41 -2.89
C ASP A 77 -11.78 14.40 -4.38
N LEU A 78 -11.11 13.33 -4.85
CA LEU A 78 -10.73 13.19 -6.26
C LEU A 78 -11.94 13.12 -7.19
N LEU A 79 -12.98 12.39 -6.82
CA LEU A 79 -14.23 12.33 -7.60
C LEU A 79 -14.95 13.68 -7.64
N ALA A 80 -14.92 14.43 -6.53
CA ALA A 80 -15.46 15.80 -6.49
C ALA A 80 -14.68 16.75 -7.41
N ASP A 81 -13.36 16.65 -7.44
CA ASP A 81 -12.52 17.47 -8.33
C ASP A 81 -12.70 17.07 -9.79
N LEU A 82 -12.75 15.77 -10.12
CA LEU A 82 -13.10 15.31 -11.46
C LEU A 82 -14.45 15.86 -11.94
N THR A 83 -15.44 15.91 -11.05
CA THR A 83 -16.76 16.45 -11.39
C THR A 83 -16.69 17.93 -11.76
N LYS A 84 -15.80 18.71 -11.13
CA LYS A 84 -15.60 20.13 -11.45
C LYS A 84 -14.90 20.31 -12.80
N ILE A 85 -13.79 19.60 -13.01
CA ILE A 85 -12.96 19.77 -14.22
C ILE A 85 -13.58 19.15 -15.47
N GLY A 86 -14.49 18.18 -15.33
CA GLY A 86 -15.05 17.44 -16.45
C GLY A 86 -15.83 18.31 -17.46
N ARG A 87 -16.31 19.47 -17.04
CA ARG A 87 -16.98 20.44 -17.92
C ARG A 87 -16.02 21.20 -18.83
N ASP A 88 -14.81 21.42 -18.32
CA ASP A 88 -13.78 22.24 -18.99
C ASP A 88 -12.78 21.38 -19.76
N ALA A 89 -12.93 20.04 -19.66
CA ALA A 89 -12.08 19.10 -20.37
C ALA A 89 -12.46 18.98 -21.86
N GLU A 90 -11.50 18.62 -22.70
CA GLU A 90 -11.72 18.34 -24.13
C GLU A 90 -11.21 16.91 -24.45
N PRO A 91 -12.12 15.96 -24.76
CA PRO A 91 -13.58 16.08 -24.72
C PRO A 91 -14.13 16.22 -23.28
N SER A 92 -15.25 16.93 -23.13
CA SER A 92 -15.93 17.08 -21.84
C SER A 92 -16.48 15.74 -21.34
N PHE A 93 -16.53 15.57 -20.02
CA PHE A 93 -17.06 14.38 -19.39
C PHE A 93 -17.87 14.69 -18.12
N LYS A 94 -18.64 13.71 -17.65
CA LYS A 94 -19.34 13.77 -16.36
C LYS A 94 -18.97 12.55 -15.53
N VAL A 95 -18.84 12.74 -14.22
CA VAL A 95 -18.74 11.65 -13.25
C VAL A 95 -20.14 11.17 -12.90
N ILE A 96 -20.42 9.90 -13.13
CA ILE A 96 -21.73 9.26 -12.92
C ILE A 96 -21.56 7.90 -12.26
N GLY A 97 -22.64 7.26 -11.85
CA GLY A 97 -22.67 5.85 -11.43
C GLY A 97 -21.75 5.52 -10.24
N GLN A 98 -21.62 6.43 -9.24
CA GLN A 98 -20.78 6.20 -8.08
C GLN A 98 -21.25 4.98 -7.27
N GLN A 99 -20.29 4.11 -6.86
CA GLN A 99 -20.52 2.90 -6.08
C GLN A 99 -21.53 1.94 -6.73
N GLU A 100 -21.57 1.91 -8.05
CA GLU A 100 -22.44 1.00 -8.83
C GLU A 100 -21.97 -0.44 -8.65
N ARG A 101 -22.90 -1.32 -8.27
CA ARG A 101 -22.62 -2.74 -8.06
C ARG A 101 -22.58 -3.49 -9.38
N PHE A 102 -21.65 -4.45 -9.46
CA PHE A 102 -21.61 -5.41 -10.54
C PHE A 102 -21.48 -6.84 -9.99
N VAL A 103 -21.87 -7.80 -10.82
CA VAL A 103 -21.80 -9.24 -10.51
C VAL A 103 -21.33 -9.98 -11.75
N LEU A 104 -20.20 -10.67 -11.63
CA LEU A 104 -19.77 -11.66 -12.61
C LEU A 104 -20.27 -13.05 -12.21
N ARG A 105 -20.79 -13.77 -13.17
CA ARG A 105 -21.22 -15.15 -12.98
C ARG A 105 -20.18 -16.12 -13.50
N ASP A 106 -20.02 -17.26 -12.83
CA ASP A 106 -19.20 -18.34 -13.30
C ASP A 106 -19.91 -19.14 -14.42
N ARG A 107 -19.23 -20.16 -14.93
CA ARG A 107 -19.77 -21.07 -15.97
C ARG A 107 -20.99 -21.87 -15.50
N LYS A 108 -21.19 -21.99 -14.18
CA LYS A 108 -22.37 -22.63 -13.56
C LYS A 108 -23.52 -21.64 -13.32
N GLY A 109 -23.33 -20.35 -13.65
CA GLY A 109 -24.32 -19.31 -13.45
C GLY A 109 -24.39 -18.74 -12.03
N ARG A 110 -23.50 -19.18 -11.11
CA ARG A 110 -23.43 -18.64 -9.73
C ARG A 110 -22.82 -17.25 -9.75
N PRO A 111 -23.25 -16.32 -8.86
CA PRO A 111 -22.55 -15.07 -8.64
C PRO A 111 -21.15 -15.36 -8.09
N ALA A 112 -20.12 -15.27 -8.92
CA ALA A 112 -18.76 -15.66 -8.55
C ALA A 112 -17.95 -14.48 -8.03
N ILE A 113 -17.96 -13.35 -8.76
CA ILE A 113 -17.20 -12.16 -8.39
C ILE A 113 -18.16 -10.98 -8.29
N VAL A 114 -18.04 -10.22 -7.21
CA VAL A 114 -18.84 -9.01 -6.96
C VAL A 114 -17.93 -7.83 -6.64
N GLY A 115 -18.45 -6.63 -6.89
CA GLY A 115 -17.75 -5.42 -6.51
C GLY A 115 -18.61 -4.19 -6.70
N LYS A 116 -18.00 -3.05 -6.46
CA LYS A 116 -18.55 -1.73 -6.70
C LYS A 116 -17.54 -0.90 -7.48
N VAL A 117 -17.99 -0.33 -8.57
CA VAL A 117 -17.19 0.63 -9.34
C VAL A 117 -17.18 1.95 -8.58
N ASP A 118 -16.02 2.56 -8.38
CA ASP A 118 -15.96 3.83 -7.65
C ASP A 118 -16.76 4.92 -8.37
N ALA A 119 -16.60 5.00 -9.71
CA ALA A 119 -17.42 5.84 -10.56
C ALA A 119 -17.41 5.35 -12.02
N ARG A 120 -18.22 5.99 -12.87
CA ARG A 120 -18.12 5.93 -14.33
C ARG A 120 -17.93 7.34 -14.89
N LEU A 121 -17.28 7.43 -16.04
CA LEU A 121 -17.19 8.66 -16.80
C LEU A 121 -18.17 8.60 -17.96
N GLU A 122 -19.10 9.54 -18.06
CA GLU A 122 -19.89 9.72 -19.28
C GLU A 122 -19.11 10.63 -20.22
N ILE A 123 -18.54 10.06 -21.27
CA ILE A 123 -17.68 10.75 -22.24
C ILE A 123 -17.94 10.25 -23.65
N ALA A 124 -18.21 11.14 -24.59
CA ALA A 124 -18.48 10.82 -25.99
C ALA A 124 -19.54 9.70 -26.19
N GLY A 125 -20.56 9.65 -25.34
CA GLY A 125 -21.63 8.64 -25.41
C GLY A 125 -21.28 7.28 -24.82
N GLN A 126 -20.07 7.10 -24.27
CA GLN A 126 -19.61 5.90 -23.59
C GLN A 126 -19.63 6.11 -22.07
N ARG A 127 -19.55 5.01 -21.31
CA ARG A 127 -19.63 5.03 -19.85
C ARG A 127 -18.53 4.16 -19.18
N PRO A 128 -17.24 4.37 -19.53
CA PRO A 128 -16.16 3.60 -18.99
C PRO A 128 -16.10 3.67 -17.47
N PRO A 129 -15.80 2.56 -16.78
CA PRO A 129 -15.57 2.55 -15.34
C PRO A 129 -14.28 3.28 -14.98
N LEU A 130 -14.31 3.88 -13.80
CA LEU A 130 -13.19 4.55 -13.16
C LEU A 130 -12.97 3.92 -11.79
N GLU A 131 -11.76 3.47 -11.53
CA GLU A 131 -11.29 3.00 -10.24
C GLU A 131 -10.31 4.02 -9.66
N VAL A 132 -10.45 4.35 -8.39
CA VAL A 132 -9.60 5.33 -7.69
C VAL A 132 -8.71 4.61 -6.69
N LYS A 133 -7.42 4.92 -6.69
CA LYS A 133 -6.47 4.38 -5.72
C LYS A 133 -5.61 5.49 -5.11
N ALA A 134 -5.68 5.59 -3.78
CA ALA A 134 -4.86 6.50 -2.98
C ALA A 134 -3.62 5.74 -2.45
N TRP A 135 -2.66 5.49 -3.34
CA TRP A 135 -1.39 4.87 -2.98
C TRP A 135 -0.32 5.92 -2.68
N SER A 136 0.78 5.49 -2.07
CA SER A 136 1.89 6.40 -1.84
C SER A 136 2.53 6.87 -3.15
N PRO A 137 3.08 8.09 -3.19
CA PRO A 137 3.81 8.58 -4.36
C PRO A 137 4.92 7.64 -4.82
N LEU A 138 5.60 6.94 -3.89
CA LEU A 138 6.66 5.97 -4.20
C LEU A 138 6.16 4.80 -5.05
N LEU A 139 4.91 4.37 -4.87
CA LEU A 139 4.29 3.34 -5.70
C LEU A 139 3.79 3.92 -7.02
N VAL A 140 3.08 5.06 -6.96
CA VAL A 140 2.47 5.70 -8.13
C VAL A 140 3.52 6.15 -9.16
N ASP A 141 4.68 6.63 -8.72
CA ASP A 141 5.77 7.08 -9.61
C ASP A 141 6.40 5.96 -10.44
N ARG A 142 6.19 4.70 -10.06
CA ARG A 142 6.67 3.52 -10.79
C ARG A 142 5.67 2.99 -11.83
N ILE A 143 4.48 3.55 -11.88
CA ILE A 143 3.39 3.08 -12.74
C ILE A 143 3.26 4.04 -13.92
N ASP A 144 3.73 3.68 -15.10
CA ASP A 144 3.56 4.46 -16.32
C ASP A 144 2.46 3.87 -17.21
N ARG A 145 2.29 2.57 -17.15
CA ARG A 145 1.30 1.80 -17.94
C ARG A 145 0.55 0.85 -17.04
N PHE A 146 -0.59 0.37 -17.52
CA PHE A 146 -1.38 -0.60 -16.78
C PHE A 146 -0.63 -1.91 -16.47
N SER A 147 0.25 -2.35 -17.37
CA SER A 147 1.11 -3.52 -17.16
C SER A 147 2.01 -3.41 -15.92
N ASP A 148 2.46 -2.21 -15.58
CA ASP A 148 3.40 -2.00 -14.48
C ASP A 148 2.75 -2.31 -13.11
N LEU A 149 1.41 -2.27 -13.05
CA LEU A 149 0.64 -2.65 -11.86
C LEU A 149 0.82 -4.12 -11.47
N PHE A 150 1.21 -4.96 -12.40
CA PHE A 150 1.40 -6.40 -12.16
C PHE A 150 2.82 -6.74 -11.70
N GLU A 151 3.74 -5.78 -11.74
CA GLU A 151 5.11 -5.93 -11.23
C GLU A 151 5.19 -5.80 -9.70
N GLN A 152 4.17 -5.17 -9.10
CA GLN A 152 4.13 -4.90 -7.67
C GLN A 152 2.97 -5.63 -6.99
N PRO A 153 3.24 -6.43 -5.96
CA PRO A 153 2.20 -7.15 -5.23
C PRO A 153 1.04 -6.27 -4.76
N TRP A 154 1.35 -5.06 -4.31
CA TRP A 154 0.38 -4.14 -3.71
C TRP A 154 -0.53 -3.44 -4.70
N THR A 155 -0.15 -3.38 -5.98
CA THR A 155 -0.91 -2.70 -7.03
C THR A 155 -1.80 -3.64 -7.84
N MET A 156 -1.45 -4.92 -7.89
CA MET A 156 -2.20 -5.96 -8.63
C MET A 156 -3.68 -6.01 -8.28
N GLY A 157 -4.04 -5.87 -7.00
CA GLY A 157 -5.44 -5.94 -6.56
C GLY A 157 -6.32 -4.89 -7.23
N GLY A 158 -5.85 -3.65 -7.33
CA GLY A 158 -6.56 -2.57 -8.02
C GLY A 158 -6.67 -2.80 -9.53
N ALA A 159 -5.61 -3.35 -10.15
CA ALA A 159 -5.62 -3.69 -11.56
C ALA A 159 -6.67 -4.75 -11.89
N HIS A 160 -6.69 -5.85 -11.14
CA HIS A 160 -7.67 -6.92 -11.35
C HIS A 160 -9.10 -6.47 -11.02
N GLN A 161 -9.26 -5.61 -10.04
CA GLN A 161 -10.55 -5.03 -9.69
C GLN A 161 -11.14 -4.28 -10.89
N LEU A 162 -10.35 -3.40 -11.53
CA LEU A 162 -10.79 -2.67 -12.71
C LEU A 162 -11.05 -3.59 -13.91
N LEU A 163 -10.21 -4.61 -14.15
CA LEU A 163 -10.46 -5.62 -15.19
C LEU A 163 -11.78 -6.36 -14.96
N ALA A 164 -12.09 -6.72 -13.71
CA ALA A 164 -13.35 -7.36 -13.37
C ALA A 164 -14.56 -6.45 -13.68
N TYR A 165 -14.41 -5.15 -13.47
CA TYR A 165 -15.46 -4.17 -13.81
C TYR A 165 -15.67 -4.06 -15.32
N LEU A 166 -14.58 -3.94 -16.09
CA LEU A 166 -14.63 -3.90 -17.55
C LEU A 166 -15.31 -5.14 -18.13
N PHE A 167 -14.91 -6.31 -17.66
CA PHE A 167 -15.47 -7.56 -18.11
C PHE A 167 -16.95 -7.69 -17.73
N GLY A 168 -17.30 -7.36 -16.48
CA GLY A 168 -18.68 -7.45 -15.98
C GLY A 168 -19.64 -6.45 -16.61
N ALA A 169 -19.15 -5.29 -17.01
CA ALA A 169 -19.93 -4.27 -17.69
C ALA A 169 -19.93 -4.40 -19.22
N ALA A 170 -19.15 -5.34 -19.77
CA ALA A 170 -18.86 -5.46 -21.21
C ALA A 170 -18.31 -4.15 -21.81
N GLU A 171 -17.52 -3.40 -21.02
CA GLU A 171 -16.93 -2.15 -21.45
C GLU A 171 -15.54 -2.41 -22.06
N PRO A 172 -15.22 -1.82 -23.21
CA PRO A 172 -13.96 -2.11 -23.91
C PRO A 172 -12.74 -1.47 -23.22
N TYR A 173 -12.92 -0.40 -22.46
CA TYR A 173 -11.86 0.30 -21.75
C TYR A 173 -12.37 0.98 -20.49
N GLY A 174 -11.45 1.36 -19.61
CA GLY A 174 -11.69 2.11 -18.38
C GLY A 174 -10.45 2.84 -17.92
N PHE A 175 -10.53 3.42 -16.74
CA PHE A 175 -9.45 4.25 -16.21
C PHE A 175 -9.15 3.91 -14.76
N LEU A 176 -7.86 3.92 -14.43
CA LEU A 176 -7.37 3.91 -13.06
C LEU A 176 -6.87 5.31 -12.72
N LEU A 177 -7.45 5.93 -11.70
CA LEU A 177 -7.04 7.23 -11.18
C LEU A 177 -6.16 7.01 -9.95
N LEU A 178 -4.90 7.37 -10.05
CA LEU A 178 -3.92 7.22 -8.99
C LEU A 178 -3.66 8.57 -8.31
N ASP A 179 -3.93 8.64 -7.00
CA ASP A 179 -3.56 9.84 -6.21
C ASP A 179 -2.03 9.94 -6.11
N ARG A 180 -1.50 11.10 -6.44
CA ARG A 180 -0.06 11.42 -6.37
C ARG A 180 0.23 12.58 -5.44
N SER A 181 -0.64 12.84 -4.47
CA SER A 181 -0.49 13.99 -3.53
C SER A 181 -0.32 15.34 -4.25
N GLY A 182 -1.05 15.55 -5.36
CA GLY A 182 -0.97 16.74 -6.18
C GLY A 182 -1.73 16.55 -7.49
N LEU A 183 -1.02 16.46 -8.61
CA LEU A 183 -1.62 16.11 -9.89
C LEU A 183 -1.81 14.59 -9.97
N PRO A 184 -3.05 14.06 -10.00
CA PRO A 184 -3.28 12.63 -10.09
C PRO A 184 -2.81 12.07 -11.44
N LYS A 185 -2.44 10.80 -11.45
CA LYS A 185 -2.07 10.06 -12.66
C LYS A 185 -3.28 9.26 -13.15
N ILE A 186 -3.56 9.31 -14.44
CA ILE A 186 -4.64 8.55 -15.06
C ILE A 186 -4.01 7.49 -15.97
N VAL A 187 -4.33 6.23 -15.71
CA VAL A 187 -3.83 5.08 -16.48
C VAL A 187 -5.00 4.46 -17.23
N PRO A 188 -4.99 4.52 -18.57
CA PRO A 188 -6.01 3.85 -19.38
C PRO A 188 -5.81 2.34 -19.35
N VAL A 189 -6.91 1.61 -19.44
CA VAL A 189 -6.97 0.15 -19.43
C VAL A 189 -7.87 -0.33 -20.56
N GLU A 190 -7.37 -1.22 -21.38
CA GLU A 190 -8.12 -1.84 -22.47
C GLU A 190 -8.40 -3.31 -22.16
N LEU A 191 -9.67 -3.68 -22.19
CA LEU A 191 -10.06 -5.08 -21.96
C LEU A 191 -9.59 -6.01 -23.09
N GLY A 192 -9.56 -5.51 -24.33
CA GLY A 192 -9.18 -6.28 -25.51
C GLY A 192 -7.70 -6.66 -25.59
N ASP A 193 -6.85 -6.19 -24.68
CA ASP A 193 -5.48 -6.68 -24.54
C ASP A 193 -5.50 -8.18 -24.18
N PRO A 194 -4.88 -9.08 -24.97
CA PRO A 194 -4.88 -10.52 -24.71
C PRO A 194 -4.41 -10.87 -23.29
N ALA A 195 -3.39 -10.20 -22.77
CA ALA A 195 -2.91 -10.41 -21.42
C ALA A 195 -3.94 -10.06 -20.35
N ASN A 196 -4.81 -9.08 -20.60
CA ASN A 196 -5.89 -8.71 -19.68
C ASN A 196 -7.03 -9.72 -19.72
N LEU A 197 -7.35 -10.26 -20.88
CA LEU A 197 -8.32 -11.36 -21.04
C LEU A 197 -7.84 -12.63 -20.32
N ASP A 198 -6.58 -13.02 -20.50
CA ASP A 198 -5.99 -14.17 -19.82
C ASP A 198 -6.03 -14.01 -18.29
N ARG A 199 -5.75 -12.80 -17.77
CA ARG A 199 -5.86 -12.50 -16.35
C ARG A 199 -7.29 -12.66 -15.83
N MET A 200 -8.27 -12.18 -16.59
CA MET A 200 -9.68 -12.32 -16.20
C MET A 200 -10.14 -13.78 -16.23
N GLU A 201 -9.75 -14.56 -17.22
CA GLU A 201 -10.05 -15.99 -17.29
C GLU A 201 -9.43 -16.74 -16.08
N ALA A 202 -8.17 -16.41 -15.75
CA ALA A 202 -7.51 -16.96 -14.56
C ALA A 202 -8.25 -16.59 -13.25
N PHE A 203 -8.79 -15.36 -13.16
CA PHE A 203 -9.55 -14.94 -11.97
C PHE A 203 -10.89 -15.67 -11.87
N LEU A 204 -11.62 -15.79 -12.97
CA LEU A 204 -12.87 -16.54 -12.98
C LEU A 204 -12.65 -18.01 -12.61
N THR A 205 -11.63 -18.64 -13.18
CA THR A 205 -11.26 -20.02 -12.88
C THR A 205 -10.89 -20.19 -11.40
N LYS A 206 -10.14 -19.25 -10.84
CA LYS A 206 -9.82 -19.21 -9.41
C LYS A 206 -11.08 -19.09 -8.56
N ALA A 207 -11.97 -18.18 -8.92
CA ALA A 207 -13.22 -17.96 -8.20
C ALA A 207 -14.10 -19.22 -8.23
N GLU A 208 -14.25 -19.87 -9.40
CA GLU A 208 -14.97 -21.13 -9.55
C GLU A 208 -14.41 -22.21 -8.61
N ARG A 209 -13.09 -22.40 -8.60
CA ARG A 209 -12.42 -23.40 -7.76
C ARG A 209 -12.66 -23.15 -6.27
N VAL A 210 -12.60 -21.89 -5.82
CA VAL A 210 -12.89 -21.52 -4.43
C VAL A 210 -14.34 -21.82 -4.08
N LEU A 211 -15.29 -21.41 -4.92
CA LEU A 211 -16.72 -21.66 -4.69
C LEU A 211 -17.02 -23.16 -4.69
N ASP A 212 -16.41 -23.95 -5.57
CA ASP A 212 -16.57 -25.41 -5.59
C ASP A 212 -16.05 -26.06 -4.29
N SER A 213 -14.93 -25.55 -3.75
CA SER A 213 -14.39 -25.99 -2.47
C SER A 213 -15.33 -25.66 -1.30
N VAL A 214 -15.94 -24.46 -1.31
CA VAL A 214 -16.91 -24.04 -0.32
C VAL A 214 -18.18 -24.88 -0.37
N ASP A 215 -18.72 -25.11 -1.57
CA ASP A 215 -19.90 -25.95 -1.79
C ASP A 215 -19.66 -27.42 -1.33
N ALA A 216 -18.44 -27.91 -1.48
CA ALA A 216 -18.03 -29.25 -1.03
C ALA A 216 -17.75 -29.30 0.49
N GLY A 217 -17.75 -28.16 1.21
CA GLY A 217 -17.38 -28.09 2.63
C GLY A 217 -15.89 -28.39 2.89
N VAL A 218 -15.02 -28.21 1.90
CA VAL A 218 -13.59 -28.50 1.98
C VAL A 218 -12.78 -27.23 1.77
N LEU A 219 -11.96 -26.86 2.76
CA LEU A 219 -11.08 -25.71 2.60
C LEU A 219 -9.98 -25.99 1.56
N PRO A 220 -9.69 -25.07 0.65
CA PRO A 220 -8.55 -25.15 -0.25
C PRO A 220 -7.23 -25.42 0.49
N PRO A 221 -6.23 -26.03 -0.17
CA PRO A 221 -4.93 -26.28 0.45
C PRO A 221 -4.25 -24.99 0.88
N TYR A 222 -3.26 -25.11 1.76
CA TYR A 222 -2.39 -24.00 2.12
C TYR A 222 -1.57 -23.55 0.89
N LEU A 223 -1.25 -22.25 0.86
CA LEU A 223 -0.33 -21.68 -0.12
C LEU A 223 1.10 -22.04 0.31
N ALA A 224 1.64 -23.13 -0.24
CA ALA A 224 2.94 -23.66 0.17
C ALA A 224 4.13 -22.87 -0.42
N ASP A 225 3.93 -22.32 -1.63
CA ASP A 225 5.01 -21.72 -2.43
C ASP A 225 5.23 -20.23 -2.14
N GLU A 226 4.33 -19.59 -1.37
CA GLU A 226 4.39 -18.17 -1.05
C GLU A 226 4.21 -17.94 0.47
N PRO A 227 5.16 -18.35 1.31
CA PRO A 227 5.02 -18.24 2.77
C PRO A 227 4.83 -16.79 3.23
N ASP A 228 5.42 -15.82 2.54
CA ASP A 228 5.29 -14.40 2.86
C ASP A 228 3.85 -13.90 2.76
N GLU A 229 3.05 -14.45 1.84
CA GLU A 229 1.63 -14.12 1.75
C GLU A 229 0.85 -14.64 2.96
N CYS A 230 1.22 -15.82 3.46
CA CYS A 230 0.63 -16.36 4.69
C CYS A 230 0.98 -15.49 5.90
N LEU A 231 2.24 -15.09 6.02
CA LEU A 231 2.70 -14.25 7.13
C LEU A 231 2.01 -12.88 7.19
N ARG A 232 1.61 -12.32 6.04
CA ARG A 232 0.83 -11.07 5.95
C ARG A 232 -0.67 -11.27 6.07
N CYS A 233 -1.13 -12.50 6.08
CA CYS A 233 -2.55 -12.82 6.08
C CYS A 233 -3.18 -12.61 7.46
N PRO A 234 -4.28 -11.86 7.58
CA PRO A 234 -4.92 -11.63 8.87
C PRO A 234 -5.52 -12.90 9.51
N TRP A 235 -5.62 -13.99 8.76
CA TRP A 235 -6.06 -15.30 9.26
C TRP A 235 -4.92 -16.14 9.86
N PHE A 236 -3.67 -15.76 9.57
CA PHE A 236 -2.50 -16.48 10.05
C PHE A 236 -2.39 -16.44 11.57
N GLY A 237 -2.11 -17.59 12.17
CA GLY A 237 -1.97 -17.70 13.62
C GLY A 237 -3.32 -17.75 14.39
N HIS A 238 -4.45 -17.56 13.70
CA HIS A 238 -5.79 -17.64 14.30
C HIS A 238 -6.55 -18.88 13.83
N VAL A 239 -7.00 -18.89 12.59
CA VAL A 239 -7.79 -19.98 11.98
C VAL A 239 -6.94 -20.74 10.96
N CYS A 240 -6.01 -20.08 10.32
CA CYS A 240 -5.15 -20.63 9.29
C CYS A 240 -3.71 -20.76 9.82
N ASN A 241 -3.24 -22.01 9.95
CA ASN A 241 -1.92 -22.33 10.47
C ASN A 241 -1.17 -23.22 9.45
N PRO A 242 -0.68 -22.66 8.32
CA PRO A 242 0.12 -23.40 7.37
C PRO A 242 1.43 -23.87 8.03
N PRO A 243 1.99 -25.01 7.59
CA PRO A 243 3.27 -25.52 8.10
C PRO A 243 4.44 -24.73 7.49
N ILE A 244 4.57 -23.47 7.88
CA ILE A 244 5.67 -22.58 7.49
C ILE A 244 6.49 -22.23 8.72
N ASP A 245 7.81 -22.18 8.54
CA ASP A 245 8.70 -21.68 9.58
C ASP A 245 8.53 -20.17 9.67
N SER A 246 7.84 -19.72 10.71
CA SER A 246 7.81 -18.29 11.02
C SER A 246 9.19 -17.89 11.55
N PRO A 247 9.80 -16.81 11.06
CA PRO A 247 10.99 -16.26 11.70
C PRO A 247 10.66 -16.01 13.18
N ASP A 248 11.41 -16.61 14.09
CA ASP A 248 11.17 -16.52 15.53
C ASP A 248 10.91 -15.07 15.94
N GLN A 249 9.70 -14.79 16.41
CA GLN A 249 9.27 -13.50 16.98
C GLN A 249 9.37 -12.26 16.05
N ALA A 250 9.55 -12.41 14.75
CA ALA A 250 9.55 -11.29 13.83
C ALA A 250 8.13 -10.75 13.62
N ALA A 251 7.92 -9.50 13.97
CA ALA A 251 6.68 -8.79 13.63
C ALA A 251 6.64 -8.52 12.12
N ILE A 252 5.60 -8.98 11.46
CA ILE A 252 5.39 -8.73 10.04
C ILE A 252 4.78 -7.35 9.85
N LEU A 253 5.54 -6.48 9.23
CA LEU A 253 5.11 -5.13 8.91
C LEU A 253 4.46 -5.12 7.52
N ALA A 254 3.17 -5.43 7.43
CA ALA A 254 2.40 -5.34 6.18
C ALA A 254 2.16 -3.87 5.81
N ASP A 255 3.21 -3.17 5.40
CA ASP A 255 3.21 -1.76 5.05
C ASP A 255 3.81 -1.55 3.65
N PRO A 256 2.97 -1.37 2.61
CA PRO A 256 3.44 -1.20 1.23
C PRO A 256 4.31 0.05 1.04
N GLU A 257 4.07 1.10 1.82
CA GLU A 257 4.89 2.33 1.74
C GLU A 257 6.29 2.07 2.30
N LEU A 258 6.37 1.33 3.41
CA LEU A 258 7.64 0.93 4.00
C LEU A 258 8.42 0.00 3.07
N GLU A 259 7.76 -0.99 2.46
CA GLU A 259 8.41 -1.91 1.51
C GLU A 259 8.97 -1.16 0.30
N ALA A 260 8.18 -0.27 -0.31
CA ALA A 260 8.64 0.55 -1.42
C ALA A 260 9.81 1.48 -1.04
N ALA A 261 9.80 2.02 0.18
CA ALA A 261 10.90 2.85 0.70
C ALA A 261 12.16 2.01 0.93
N LEU A 262 12.05 0.79 1.44
CA LEU A 262 13.15 -0.13 1.65
C LEU A 262 13.78 -0.57 0.32
N GLU A 263 12.98 -0.92 -0.67
CA GLU A 263 13.48 -1.24 -2.01
C GLU A 263 14.21 -0.06 -2.65
N ARG A 264 13.64 1.15 -2.54
CA ARG A 264 14.29 2.36 -3.06
C ARG A 264 15.60 2.65 -2.32
N ARG A 265 15.62 2.46 -1.01
CA ARG A 265 16.83 2.57 -0.20
C ARG A 265 17.92 1.62 -0.69
N GLU A 266 17.60 0.36 -0.94
CA GLU A 266 18.58 -0.62 -1.43
C GLU A 266 19.09 -0.26 -2.83
N ALA A 267 18.22 0.19 -3.73
CA ALA A 267 18.61 0.63 -5.07
C ALA A 267 19.57 1.84 -5.05
N LEU A 268 19.47 2.71 -4.05
CA LEU A 268 20.33 3.88 -3.89
C LEU A 268 21.62 3.59 -3.10
N LYS A 269 21.78 2.41 -2.51
CA LYS A 269 22.86 2.10 -1.58
C LYS A 269 24.26 2.22 -2.24
N ALA A 270 24.40 1.66 -3.45
CA ALA A 270 25.65 1.74 -4.21
C ALA A 270 25.99 3.17 -4.57
N ALA A 271 25.04 3.90 -5.15
CA ALA A 271 25.23 5.31 -5.51
C ALA A 271 25.48 6.20 -4.28
N GLY A 272 24.85 5.91 -3.15
CA GLY A 272 25.08 6.61 -1.89
C GLY A 272 26.46 6.32 -1.28
N THR A 273 27.03 5.16 -1.53
CA THR A 273 28.40 4.81 -1.10
C THR A 273 29.41 5.52 -2.00
N GLU A 274 29.24 5.42 -3.31
CA GLU A 274 30.07 6.11 -4.29
C GLU A 274 30.09 7.64 -4.05
N TYR A 275 28.90 8.24 -3.84
CA TYR A 275 28.80 9.65 -3.51
C TYR A 275 29.62 10.03 -2.27
N ARG A 276 29.51 9.25 -1.17
CA ARG A 276 30.25 9.53 0.06
C ARG A 276 31.75 9.43 -0.13
N GLU A 277 32.21 8.41 -0.85
CA GLU A 277 33.63 8.20 -1.14
C GLU A 277 34.20 9.35 -1.97
N LEU A 278 33.47 9.77 -3.02
CA LEU A 278 33.84 10.91 -3.85
C LEU A 278 33.80 12.22 -3.06
N ASP A 279 32.77 12.46 -2.25
CA ASP A 279 32.62 13.66 -1.43
C ASP A 279 33.76 13.79 -0.42
N ASP A 280 34.13 12.68 0.24
CA ASP A 280 35.25 12.63 1.19
C ASP A 280 36.60 12.89 0.47
N ASP A 281 36.81 12.30 -0.71
CA ASP A 281 38.05 12.56 -1.51
C ASP A 281 38.11 13.99 -1.97
N VAL A 282 37.01 14.55 -2.51
CA VAL A 282 36.92 15.96 -2.92
C VAL A 282 37.19 16.89 -1.75
N LYS A 283 36.53 16.67 -0.58
CA LYS A 283 36.78 17.47 0.64
C LYS A 283 38.22 17.39 1.13
N LYS A 284 38.80 16.19 1.05
CA LYS A 284 40.22 16.00 1.41
C LYS A 284 41.16 16.77 0.49
N ARG A 285 40.93 16.73 -0.84
CA ARG A 285 41.71 17.47 -1.84
C ARG A 285 41.55 18.99 -1.72
N LEU A 286 40.34 19.45 -1.37
CA LEU A 286 40.03 20.88 -1.24
C LEU A 286 40.29 21.45 0.16
N ARG A 287 40.88 20.66 1.05
CA ARG A 287 41.19 21.10 2.41
C ARG A 287 42.19 22.27 2.38
N GLY A 288 41.73 23.42 2.97
CA GLY A 288 42.53 24.65 3.00
C GLY A 288 42.27 25.63 1.83
N VAL A 289 41.53 25.22 0.81
CA VAL A 289 41.12 26.13 -0.27
C VAL A 289 40.01 27.04 0.26
N VAL A 290 40.28 28.34 0.35
CA VAL A 290 39.31 29.34 0.84
C VAL A 290 38.42 29.85 -0.31
N ASN A 291 39.00 30.10 -1.48
CA ASN A 291 38.29 30.46 -2.70
C ASN A 291 38.95 29.78 -3.90
N GLY A 292 38.17 29.20 -4.77
CA GLY A 292 38.66 28.52 -5.97
C GLY A 292 37.55 28.28 -7.00
N VAL A 293 37.96 27.96 -8.20
CA VAL A 293 37.09 27.52 -9.29
C VAL A 293 37.68 26.25 -9.91
N ALA A 294 36.89 25.23 -10.05
CA ALA A 294 37.23 23.99 -10.72
C ALA A 294 36.18 23.69 -11.78
N GLY A 295 36.51 23.94 -13.03
CA GLY A 295 35.56 23.86 -14.13
C GLY A 295 34.34 24.77 -13.89
N LYS A 296 33.16 24.19 -13.79
CA LYS A 296 31.89 24.91 -13.51
C LYS A 296 31.56 25.06 -12.02
N PHE A 297 32.43 24.61 -11.11
CA PHE A 297 32.18 24.61 -9.68
C PHE A 297 32.95 25.74 -8.98
N ALA A 298 32.22 26.60 -8.25
CA ALA A 298 32.81 27.58 -7.34
C ALA A 298 33.01 26.94 -5.96
N ILE A 299 34.22 27.10 -5.42
CA ILE A 299 34.65 26.50 -4.14
C ILE A 299 34.81 27.60 -3.12
N LYS A 300 34.12 27.50 -1.99
CA LYS A 300 34.27 28.44 -0.86
C LYS A 300 34.47 27.61 0.44
N GLY A 301 35.67 27.72 0.99
CA GLY A 301 36.05 27.12 2.27
C GLY A 301 36.19 28.17 3.36
N ARG A 302 35.99 27.78 4.57
CA ARG A 302 36.28 28.60 5.76
C ARG A 302 36.79 27.73 6.91
N TRP A 303 37.72 28.29 7.68
CA TRP A 303 38.15 27.67 8.92
C TRP A 303 37.16 28.02 10.04
N GLY A 304 36.57 26.99 10.66
CA GLY A 304 35.74 27.14 11.86
C GLY A 304 36.58 27.02 13.12
N LYS A 305 36.22 27.71 14.20
CA LYS A 305 36.80 27.47 15.51
C LYS A 305 36.30 26.11 16.02
N GLN A 306 37.21 25.20 16.30
CA GLN A 306 36.90 23.92 16.92
C GLN A 306 37.28 24.02 18.40
N SER A 307 36.27 23.97 19.26
CA SER A 307 36.50 23.86 20.71
C SER A 307 36.24 22.42 21.12
N ARG A 308 37.18 21.85 21.87
CA ARG A 308 37.05 20.52 22.47
C ARG A 308 36.93 20.71 23.98
N LEU A 309 35.84 20.24 24.55
CA LEU A 309 35.68 20.20 26.00
C LEU A 309 36.45 18.98 26.54
N GLU A 310 37.54 19.24 27.28
CA GLU A 310 38.27 18.22 27.98
C GLU A 310 37.84 18.18 29.44
N LEU A 311 37.01 17.19 29.78
CA LEU A 311 36.61 16.93 31.17
C LEU A 311 37.57 15.95 31.84
N PRO A 312 38.03 16.25 33.05
CA PRO A 312 38.75 15.23 33.84
C PRO A 312 37.92 13.96 34.00
N PRO A 313 38.55 12.76 34.03
CA PRO A 313 37.85 11.47 34.07
C PRO A 313 36.79 11.37 35.17
N LEU A 314 37.06 11.91 36.33
CA LEU A 314 36.15 11.94 37.49
C LEU A 314 34.87 12.77 37.21
N LEU A 315 35.01 13.93 36.60
CA LEU A 315 33.87 14.76 36.22
C LEU A 315 33.08 14.16 35.06
N LYS A 316 33.75 13.48 34.11
CA LYS A 316 33.09 12.76 33.01
C LYS A 316 32.20 11.66 33.56
N ALA A 317 32.68 10.87 34.54
CA ALA A 317 31.89 9.81 35.18
C ALA A 317 30.67 10.37 35.92
N GLN A 318 30.85 11.51 36.63
CA GLN A 318 29.81 12.16 37.44
C GLN A 318 28.67 12.71 36.55
N TYR A 319 28.97 13.20 35.35
CA TYR A 319 27.98 13.83 34.44
C TYR A 319 27.52 12.94 33.32
N THR A 320 28.07 11.71 33.19
CA THR A 320 27.55 10.72 32.24
C THR A 320 26.29 10.08 32.79
N LYS A 321 25.14 10.40 32.17
CA LYS A 321 23.86 9.72 32.45
C LYS A 321 23.67 8.60 31.44
N THR A 322 23.49 7.38 31.93
CA THR A 322 23.13 6.24 31.09
C THR A 322 21.62 6.24 30.90
N ASP A 323 21.17 6.28 29.66
CA ASP A 323 19.76 6.11 29.35
C ASP A 323 19.37 4.66 29.72
N PRO A 324 18.38 4.45 30.61
CA PRO A 324 17.95 3.12 31.02
C PRO A 324 17.38 2.28 29.89
N LYS A 325 16.91 2.91 28.78
CA LYS A 325 16.45 2.22 27.58
C LYS A 325 17.59 1.84 26.61
N GLY A 326 18.81 2.33 26.87
CA GLY A 326 19.94 2.11 25.98
C GLY A 326 19.79 2.83 24.62
N ARG A 327 20.71 2.51 23.69
CA ARG A 327 20.67 2.99 22.31
C ARG A 327 19.98 1.96 21.43
N PHE A 328 18.90 2.33 20.78
CA PHE A 328 18.30 1.47 19.75
C PHE A 328 19.21 1.42 18.52
N THR A 329 19.58 0.21 18.10
CA THR A 329 20.35 -0.01 16.88
C THR A 329 19.48 -0.81 15.91
N LEU A 330 19.37 -0.31 14.69
CA LEU A 330 18.59 -0.94 13.63
C LEU A 330 19.53 -1.48 12.56
N GLU A 331 19.40 -2.75 12.26
CA GLU A 331 20.03 -3.39 11.11
C GLU A 331 18.93 -3.78 10.10
N ILE A 332 19.16 -3.45 8.83
CA ILE A 332 18.24 -3.75 7.75
C ILE A 332 19.00 -4.51 6.68
N THR A 333 18.62 -5.76 6.49
CA THR A 333 19.22 -6.66 5.49
C THR A 333 18.14 -7.10 4.52
N LYS A 334 18.47 -7.07 3.20
CA LYS A 334 17.58 -7.60 2.17
C LYS A 334 17.56 -9.12 2.28
N LEU A 335 16.40 -9.71 2.39
CA LEU A 335 16.20 -11.16 2.30
C LEU A 335 16.39 -11.59 0.83
N SER A 336 17.08 -12.68 0.63
CA SER A 336 17.38 -13.28 -0.68
C SER A 336 16.17 -14.02 -1.24
#